data_58b7d31aa2097b967848f969e44fda80
#
_entry.id   58b7d31aa2097b967848f969e44fda80
#
_cell.length_a   1.000
_cell.length_b   1.000
_cell.length_c   1.000
_cell.angle_alpha   90.00
_cell.angle_beta   90.00
_cell.angle_gamma   90.00
#
_symmetry.space_group_name_H-M   'P 1'
#
loop_
_entity.id
_entity.type
_entity.pdbx_description
1 polymer ?
#
loop_
_entity_poly.entity_id
_entity_poly.type
_entity_poly.pdbx_seq_one_letter_code
_entity_poly.pdbx_strand_id
1 'polypeptide(L)'
;VELVQIVTPETSARAHEELTAHAETILRKLNLPYRKVLLCAGDTGFSSSKTYDLEVWLPGQQKYREISSCSNFKDFQARRLQARWRNPETGKPELVHTLNGSGLAAGRTLIAVMENYQNADGSITVPEALRPYLGGLEKIQ
;
A
#
# COMPACT_ATOMS: atom_id res chain seq x y z
N VAL A 1 -3.30 3.56 -7.43
CA VAL A 1 -1.96 4.21 -7.29
C VAL A 1 -0.97 3.15 -6.86
N GLU A 2 0.24 3.16 -7.45
CA GLU A 2 1.27 2.19 -7.10
C GLU A 2 2.51 2.90 -6.61
N LEU A 3 3.02 2.46 -5.46
CA LEU A 3 4.29 2.90 -4.89
C LEU A 3 5.37 1.93 -5.36
N VAL A 4 6.43 2.44 -5.95
CA VAL A 4 7.57 1.63 -6.42
C VAL A 4 8.86 2.20 -5.86
N GLN A 5 9.73 1.33 -5.35
CA GLN A 5 11.07 1.70 -4.92
C GLN A 5 12.12 0.77 -5.52
N ILE A 6 13.23 1.36 -5.94
CA ILE A 6 14.43 0.66 -6.39
C ILE A 6 15.56 1.13 -5.48
N VAL A 7 16.13 0.21 -4.72
CA VAL A 7 17.04 0.54 -3.63
C VAL A 7 18.25 -0.42 -3.60
N THR A 8 19.27 -0.07 -2.83
CA THR A 8 20.39 -0.98 -2.59
C THR A 8 19.97 -2.12 -1.64
N PRO A 9 20.63 -3.28 -1.69
CA PRO A 9 20.30 -4.43 -0.85
C PRO A 9 20.22 -4.10 0.64
N GLU A 10 21.14 -3.29 1.14
CA GLU A 10 21.29 -2.96 2.57
C GLU A 10 20.09 -2.14 3.08
N THR A 11 19.47 -1.34 2.22
CA THR A 11 18.38 -0.44 2.60
C THR A 11 17.00 -1.04 2.38
N SER A 12 16.89 -2.17 1.68
CA SER A 12 15.60 -2.69 1.20
C SER A 12 14.65 -3.10 2.32
N ALA A 13 15.16 -3.58 3.45
CA ALA A 13 14.30 -3.93 4.59
C ALA A 13 13.65 -2.68 5.20
N ARG A 14 14.42 -1.60 5.38
CA ARG A 14 13.91 -0.31 5.87
C ARG A 14 12.94 0.31 4.87
N ALA A 15 13.29 0.31 3.59
CA ALA A 15 12.45 0.82 2.51
C ALA A 15 11.08 0.11 2.46
N HIS A 16 11.02 -1.19 2.79
CA HIS A 16 9.77 -1.93 2.88
C HIS A 16 8.86 -1.44 4.01
N GLU A 17 9.42 -1.18 5.19
CA GLU A 17 8.65 -0.62 6.31
C GLU A 17 8.16 0.81 5.97
N GLU A 18 9.00 1.64 5.35
CA GLU A 18 8.66 3.00 4.93
C GLU A 18 7.54 3.00 3.87
N LEU A 19 7.65 2.16 2.84
CA LEU A 19 6.64 2.04 1.77
C LEU A 19 5.29 1.60 2.36
N THR A 20 5.30 0.61 3.26
CA THR A 20 4.10 0.15 3.94
C THR A 20 3.48 1.26 4.81
N ALA A 21 4.32 2.00 5.54
CA ALA A 21 3.86 3.13 6.36
C ALA A 21 3.24 4.27 5.52
N HIS A 22 3.72 4.50 4.30
CA HIS A 22 3.11 5.45 3.38
C HIS A 22 1.69 5.03 3.00
N ALA A 23 1.48 3.75 2.64
CA ALA A 23 0.14 3.22 2.35
C ALA A 23 -0.78 3.28 3.58
N GLU A 24 -0.29 2.90 4.78
CA GLU A 24 -1.04 3.05 6.04
C GLU A 24 -1.44 4.50 6.32
N THR A 25 -0.59 5.46 5.95
CA THR A 25 -0.87 6.89 6.17
C THR A 25 -2.12 7.36 5.46
N ILE A 26 -2.42 6.83 4.27
CA ILE A 26 -3.66 7.15 3.54
C ILE A 26 -4.87 6.62 4.32
N LEU A 27 -4.82 5.39 4.80
CA LEU A 27 -5.92 4.80 5.60
C LEU A 27 -6.16 5.60 6.89
N ARG A 28 -5.08 6.00 7.58
CA ARG A 28 -5.17 6.85 8.78
C ARG A 28 -5.76 8.22 8.47
N LYS A 29 -5.34 8.89 7.40
CA LYS A 29 -5.91 10.19 6.98
C LYS A 29 -7.37 10.09 6.61
N LEU A 30 -7.79 8.98 6.03
CA LEU A 30 -9.19 8.69 5.72
C LEU A 30 -9.99 8.20 6.94
N ASN A 31 -9.32 8.00 8.10
CA ASN A 31 -9.91 7.46 9.33
C ASN A 31 -10.70 6.16 9.09
N LEU A 32 -10.17 5.28 8.25
CA LEU A 32 -10.76 3.98 7.94
C LEU A 32 -10.24 2.90 8.89
N PRO A 33 -11.10 2.02 9.42
CA PRO A 33 -10.65 0.86 10.20
C PRO A 33 -9.87 -0.10 9.31
N TYR A 34 -8.64 -0.43 9.70
CA TYR A 34 -7.80 -1.35 8.93
C TYR A 34 -6.92 -2.21 9.85
N ARG A 35 -6.33 -3.24 9.28
CA ARG A 35 -5.29 -4.04 9.91
C ARG A 35 -4.13 -4.28 8.95
N LYS A 36 -2.93 -4.44 9.50
CA LYS A 36 -1.73 -4.85 8.77
C LYS A 36 -1.44 -6.32 9.06
N VAL A 37 -1.28 -7.11 8.02
CA VAL A 37 -1.05 -8.56 8.10
C VAL A 37 0.29 -8.88 7.47
N LEU A 38 1.17 -9.56 8.19
CA LEU A 38 2.35 -10.18 7.59
C LEU A 38 1.92 -11.51 6.97
N LEU A 39 2.10 -11.65 5.66
CA LEU A 39 1.70 -12.87 4.97
C LEU A 39 2.57 -14.06 5.38
N CYS A 40 1.94 -15.20 5.57
CA CYS A 40 2.62 -16.48 5.76
C CYS A 40 3.17 -16.99 4.41
N ALA A 41 4.05 -17.98 4.47
CA ALA A 41 4.70 -18.54 3.28
C ALA A 41 3.71 -19.09 2.23
N GLY A 42 2.53 -19.56 2.67
CA GLY A 42 1.50 -20.08 1.76
C GLY A 42 0.78 -18.99 0.94
N ASP A 43 0.75 -17.75 1.45
CA ASP A 43 0.06 -16.62 0.80
C ASP A 43 1.04 -15.65 0.13
N THR A 44 2.32 -15.70 0.53
CA THR A 44 3.36 -14.87 -0.09
C THR A 44 3.61 -15.29 -1.54
N GLY A 45 3.50 -14.35 -2.48
CA GLY A 45 3.77 -14.61 -3.90
C GLY A 45 5.20 -15.13 -4.12
N PHE A 46 5.39 -16.06 -5.05
CA PHE A 46 6.65 -16.79 -5.28
C PHE A 46 7.87 -15.88 -5.53
N SER A 47 7.66 -14.68 -6.01
CA SER A 47 8.71 -13.70 -6.30
C SER A 47 9.05 -12.79 -5.11
N SER A 48 8.20 -12.75 -4.09
CA SER A 48 8.37 -11.90 -2.91
C SER A 48 9.14 -12.62 -1.80
N SER A 49 9.97 -11.89 -1.08
CA SER A 49 10.65 -12.38 0.12
C SER A 49 9.91 -12.01 1.41
N LYS A 50 9.11 -10.97 1.38
CA LYS A 50 8.29 -10.50 2.51
C LYS A 50 7.17 -9.61 1.96
N THR A 51 5.95 -9.83 2.44
CA THR A 51 4.78 -9.04 2.06
C THR A 51 3.96 -8.67 3.28
N TYR A 52 3.58 -7.40 3.35
CA TYR A 52 2.53 -6.91 4.22
C TYR A 52 1.29 -6.59 3.39
N ASP A 53 0.15 -7.15 3.80
CA ASP A 53 -1.15 -6.72 3.31
C ASP A 53 -1.77 -5.72 4.29
N LEU A 54 -2.36 -4.68 3.73
CA LEU A 54 -3.27 -3.79 4.46
C LEU A 54 -4.69 -4.19 4.08
N GLU A 55 -5.49 -4.48 5.09
CA GLU A 55 -6.87 -4.88 4.91
C GLU A 55 -7.80 -3.87 5.58
N VAL A 56 -8.75 -3.31 4.84
CA VAL A 56 -9.75 -2.36 5.31
C VAL A 56 -11.04 -3.07 5.67
N TRP A 57 -11.69 -2.62 6.73
CA TRP A 57 -13.01 -3.11 7.12
C TRP A 57 -14.09 -2.60 6.17
N LEU A 58 -14.90 -3.51 5.63
CA LEU A 58 -16.09 -3.20 4.83
C LEU A 58 -17.36 -3.61 5.59
N PRO A 59 -18.09 -2.64 6.15
CA PRO A 59 -19.30 -2.92 6.94
C PRO A 59 -20.37 -3.72 6.20
N GLY A 60 -20.60 -3.44 4.92
CA GLY A 60 -21.59 -4.14 4.11
C GLY A 60 -21.29 -5.63 3.90
N GLN A 61 -20.01 -6.01 3.96
CA GLN A 61 -19.58 -7.41 3.87
C GLN A 61 -19.26 -8.02 5.24
N GLN A 62 -19.16 -7.21 6.28
CA GLN A 62 -18.69 -7.60 7.63
C GLN A 62 -17.34 -8.34 7.57
N LYS A 63 -16.41 -7.85 6.74
CA LYS A 63 -15.11 -8.48 6.49
C LYS A 63 -14.02 -7.43 6.27
N TYR A 64 -12.81 -7.80 6.64
CA TYR A 64 -11.61 -7.13 6.16
C TYR A 64 -11.31 -7.56 4.72
N ARG A 65 -10.93 -6.60 3.88
CA ARG A 65 -10.54 -6.83 2.49
C ARG A 65 -9.21 -6.15 2.21
N GLU A 66 -8.33 -6.86 1.53
CA GLU A 66 -7.06 -6.32 1.07
C GLU A 66 -7.28 -5.04 0.26
N ILE A 67 -6.53 -4.00 0.60
CA ILE A 67 -6.55 -2.69 -0.08
C ILE A 67 -5.16 -2.27 -0.57
N SER A 68 -4.13 -2.91 -0.03
CA SER A 68 -2.75 -2.78 -0.47
C SER A 68 -1.98 -4.05 -0.13
N SER A 69 -1.07 -4.45 -1.01
CA SER A 69 -0.12 -5.54 -0.78
C SER A 69 1.29 -5.00 -1.03
N CYS A 70 2.04 -4.78 0.03
CA CYS A 70 3.37 -4.17 0.00
C CYS A 70 4.45 -5.24 0.07
N SER A 71 5.20 -5.41 -1.00
CA SER A 71 6.17 -6.51 -1.15
C SER A 71 7.61 -6.04 -1.36
N ASN A 72 8.54 -6.75 -0.74
CA ASN A 72 9.97 -6.66 -1.02
C ASN A 72 10.37 -7.90 -1.84
N PHE A 73 10.85 -7.68 -3.07
CA PHE A 73 11.23 -8.74 -4.01
C PHE A 73 12.73 -9.04 -3.98
N LYS A 74 13.49 -8.31 -3.16
CA LYS A 74 14.95 -8.36 -3.18
C LYS A 74 15.47 -8.22 -4.61
N ASP A 75 16.37 -9.11 -5.04
CA ASP A 75 16.97 -9.11 -6.37
C ASP A 75 16.19 -9.92 -7.42
N PHE A 76 15.06 -10.54 -7.05
CA PHE A 76 14.32 -11.42 -7.95
C PHE A 76 13.89 -10.72 -9.25
N GLN A 77 13.27 -9.54 -9.14
CA GLN A 77 12.85 -8.74 -10.30
C GLN A 77 14.07 -8.07 -10.96
N ALA A 78 15.03 -7.61 -10.18
CA ALA A 78 16.24 -6.97 -10.69
C ALA A 78 17.06 -7.90 -11.62
N ARG A 79 17.12 -9.20 -11.32
CA ARG A 79 17.77 -10.19 -12.21
C ARG A 79 17.12 -10.23 -13.57
N ARG A 80 15.78 -10.21 -13.65
CA ARG A 80 15.01 -10.26 -14.89
C ARG A 80 15.11 -8.96 -15.67
N LEU A 81 15.09 -7.82 -14.97
CA LEU A 81 15.28 -6.49 -15.54
C LEU A 81 16.73 -6.17 -15.88
N GLN A 82 17.69 -6.98 -15.39
CA GLN A 82 19.13 -6.70 -15.40
C GLN A 82 19.48 -5.34 -14.74
N ALA A 83 18.66 -4.95 -13.78
CA ALA A 83 18.80 -3.68 -13.06
C ALA A 83 19.93 -3.76 -12.03
N ARG A 84 20.93 -2.91 -12.18
CA ARG A 84 22.12 -2.86 -11.33
C ARG A 84 22.44 -1.42 -10.95
N TRP A 85 23.10 -1.30 -9.82
CA TRP A 85 23.74 -0.07 -9.40
C TRP A 85 25.25 -0.27 -9.31
N ARG A 86 26.02 0.78 -9.42
CA ARG A 86 27.47 0.71 -9.24
C ARG A 86 27.78 0.96 -7.77
N ASN A 87 28.23 -0.08 -7.09
CA ASN A 87 28.63 0.03 -5.69
C ASN A 87 29.87 0.96 -5.59
N PRO A 88 29.79 2.08 -4.86
CA PRO A 88 30.91 3.03 -4.76
C PRO A 88 32.12 2.47 -4.01
N GLU A 89 31.93 1.48 -3.12
CA GLU A 89 33.01 0.88 -2.34
C GLU A 89 33.81 -0.15 -3.16
N THR A 90 33.10 -0.94 -3.96
CA THR A 90 33.74 -2.00 -4.76
C THR A 90 34.00 -1.61 -6.20
N GLY A 91 33.37 -0.53 -6.69
CA GLY A 91 33.38 -0.11 -8.08
C GLY A 91 32.67 -1.07 -9.04
N LYS A 92 32.06 -2.15 -8.54
CA LYS A 92 31.42 -3.20 -9.33
C LYS A 92 29.92 -2.99 -9.47
N PRO A 93 29.30 -3.43 -10.59
CA PRO A 93 27.85 -3.44 -10.73
C PRO A 93 27.25 -4.58 -9.89
N GLU A 94 26.29 -4.24 -9.03
CA GLU A 94 25.55 -5.16 -8.18
C GLU A 94 24.05 -5.04 -8.46
N LEU A 95 23.28 -6.12 -8.19
CA LEU A 95 21.84 -6.08 -8.39
C LEU A 95 21.17 -5.15 -7.36
N VAL A 96 20.21 -4.37 -7.82
CA VAL A 96 19.33 -3.60 -6.93
C VAL A 96 18.27 -4.50 -6.29
N HIS A 97 17.60 -4.03 -5.24
CA HIS A 97 16.37 -4.60 -4.74
C HIS A 97 15.18 -3.77 -5.20
N THR A 98 14.07 -4.43 -5.46
CA THR A 98 12.82 -3.77 -5.87
C THR A 98 11.72 -4.02 -4.87
N LEU A 99 10.87 -3.01 -4.67
CA LEU A 99 9.71 -3.05 -3.80
C LEU A 99 8.55 -2.38 -4.51
N ASN A 100 7.35 -2.89 -4.29
CA ASN A 100 6.14 -2.19 -4.69
C ASN A 100 4.98 -2.48 -3.75
N GLY A 101 3.96 -1.63 -3.83
CA GLY A 101 2.71 -1.80 -3.12
C GLY A 101 1.70 -0.74 -3.51
N SER A 102 0.42 -1.09 -3.47
CA SER A 102 -0.64 -0.14 -3.78
C SER A 102 -0.75 0.93 -2.71
N GLY A 103 -0.74 2.14 -3.13
CA GLY A 103 -0.93 3.26 -2.22
C GLY A 103 -2.10 4.17 -2.58
N LEU A 104 -3.31 3.65 -2.64
CA LEU A 104 -3.97 2.36 -2.38
C LEU A 104 -4.67 1.86 -3.66
N ALA A 105 -5.39 0.72 -3.57
CA ALA A 105 -6.36 0.28 -4.58
C ALA A 105 -7.54 1.26 -4.60
N ALA A 106 -7.58 2.17 -5.61
CA ALA A 106 -8.51 3.31 -5.64
C ALA A 106 -9.99 2.91 -5.58
N GLY A 107 -10.40 1.89 -6.36
CA GLY A 107 -11.78 1.42 -6.35
C GLY A 107 -12.23 0.86 -5.01
N ARG A 108 -11.37 0.07 -4.35
CA ARG A 108 -11.67 -0.49 -3.02
C ARG A 108 -11.65 0.57 -1.94
N THR A 109 -10.79 1.59 -2.07
CA THR A 109 -10.76 2.75 -1.18
C THR A 109 -12.07 3.55 -1.29
N LEU A 110 -12.57 3.75 -2.51
CA LEU A 110 -13.87 4.40 -2.71
C LEU A 110 -14.99 3.65 -2.01
N ILE A 111 -15.08 2.32 -2.19
CA ILE A 111 -16.08 1.49 -1.52
C ILE A 111 -15.94 1.60 0.00
N ALA A 112 -14.72 1.53 0.51
CA ALA A 112 -14.47 1.61 1.95
C ALA A 112 -14.91 2.97 2.53
N VAL A 113 -14.64 4.07 1.84
CA VAL A 113 -15.12 5.40 2.23
C VAL A 113 -16.64 5.44 2.22
N MET A 114 -17.27 5.03 1.12
CA MET A 114 -18.73 5.05 1.00
C MET A 114 -19.41 4.25 2.11
N GLU A 115 -18.98 3.02 2.35
CA GLU A 115 -19.60 2.15 3.36
C GLU A 115 -19.35 2.61 4.80
N ASN A 116 -18.14 3.10 5.13
CA ASN A 116 -17.82 3.52 6.49
C ASN A 116 -18.37 4.91 6.84
N TYR A 117 -18.68 5.73 5.84
CA TYR A 117 -19.18 7.10 6.03
C TYR A 117 -20.65 7.30 5.64
N GLN A 118 -21.36 6.22 5.33
CA GLN A 118 -22.78 6.26 5.03
C GLN A 118 -23.60 6.58 6.29
N ASN A 119 -24.52 7.55 6.15
CA ASN A 119 -25.44 7.96 7.20
C ASN A 119 -26.76 7.21 7.10
N ALA A 120 -27.56 7.26 8.16
CA ALA A 120 -28.86 6.60 8.23
C ALA A 120 -29.86 7.11 7.16
N ASP A 121 -29.69 8.34 6.69
CA ASP A 121 -30.50 8.96 5.61
C ASP A 121 -30.02 8.59 4.21
N GLY A 122 -29.03 7.70 4.08
CA GLY A 122 -28.45 7.28 2.81
C GLY A 122 -27.36 8.19 2.28
N SER A 123 -27.18 9.36 2.85
CA SER A 123 -26.11 10.28 2.46
C SER A 123 -24.72 9.77 2.93
N ILE A 124 -23.66 10.33 2.38
CA ILE A 124 -22.27 9.96 2.70
C ILE A 124 -21.54 11.21 3.22
N THR A 125 -21.03 11.14 4.44
CA THR A 125 -20.14 12.18 4.96
C THR A 125 -18.81 12.11 4.24
N VAL A 126 -18.32 13.24 3.73
CA VAL A 126 -17.02 13.33 3.08
C VAL A 126 -15.91 13.36 4.14
N PRO A 127 -14.96 12.41 4.14
CA PRO A 127 -13.80 12.46 5.03
C PRO A 127 -13.08 13.80 4.93
N GLU A 128 -12.65 14.34 6.06
CA GLU A 128 -12.02 15.66 6.13
C GLU A 128 -10.85 15.79 5.15
N ALA A 129 -10.03 14.75 5.05
CA ALA A 129 -8.87 14.72 4.14
C ALA A 129 -9.25 14.84 2.64
N LEU A 130 -10.49 14.55 2.26
CA LEU A 130 -10.95 14.65 0.87
C LEU A 130 -11.67 15.96 0.57
N ARG A 131 -12.14 16.69 1.57
CA ARG A 131 -12.92 17.94 1.38
C ARG A 131 -12.19 18.99 0.50
N PRO A 132 -10.88 19.23 0.67
CA PRO A 132 -10.17 20.19 -0.18
C PRO A 132 -10.21 19.85 -1.68
N TYR A 133 -10.27 18.54 -2.00
CA TYR A 133 -10.33 18.06 -3.39
C TYR A 133 -11.74 18.07 -3.98
N LEU A 134 -12.74 18.28 -3.14
CA LEU A 134 -14.17 18.32 -3.52
C LEU A 134 -14.78 19.71 -3.27
N GLY A 135 -13.95 20.77 -3.35
CA GLY A 135 -14.42 22.15 -3.18
C GLY A 135 -15.00 22.45 -1.80
N GLY A 136 -14.57 21.73 -0.77
CA GLY A 136 -15.06 21.90 0.60
C GLY A 136 -16.37 21.13 0.89
N LEU A 137 -16.84 20.28 -0.03
CA LEU A 137 -18.06 19.48 0.16
C LEU A 137 -17.93 18.59 1.38
N GLU A 138 -18.90 18.68 2.30
CA GLU A 138 -18.91 17.92 3.54
C GLU A 138 -19.78 16.65 3.47
N LYS A 139 -20.75 16.63 2.54
CA LYS A 139 -21.75 15.57 2.43
C LYS A 139 -22.19 15.37 0.99
N ILE A 140 -22.33 14.13 0.57
CA ILE A 140 -22.93 13.72 -0.71
C ILE A 140 -24.33 13.18 -0.42
N GLN A 141 -25.30 13.65 -1.16
CA GLN A 141 -26.72 13.18 -1.06
C GLN A 141 -26.99 12.12 -2.11
#